data_e0d8bba86f16cf8e4d11c71f50a6f084
#
_entry.id   e0d8bba86f16cf8e4d11c71f50a6f084
#
_cell.length_a   1.000
_cell.length_b   1.000
_cell.length_c   1.000
_cell.angle_alpha   90.00
_cell.angle_beta   90.00
_cell.angle_gamma   90.00
#
_symmetry.space_group_name_H-M   'P 1'
#
loop_
_entity.id
_entity.type
_entity.pdbx_description
1 polymer ?
#
loop_
_entity_poly.entity_id
_entity_poly.type
_entity_poly.pdbx_seq_one_letter_code
_entity_poly.pdbx_strand_id
1 'polypeptide(L)'
;MRTRSVVHISCGTLDSVTRTWSTPAPLVATAWVAAVALAAATLIADDNAGRLLIGLATLLVAYLAAFASLARPRLTADASGLVVRGFASTTQLPWHEVKVKLQTTRRLGREQQTLELDAEDRLVVLTRLDLGADPEEVAGVLHALRP
;
A
#
# COMPACT_ATOMS: atom_id res chain seq x y z
N MET A 1 -9.21 17.73 -8.38
CA MET A 1 -9.84 16.43 -8.67
C MET A 1 -10.00 15.67 -7.37
N ARG A 2 -11.20 15.58 -6.83
CA ARG A 2 -11.49 14.87 -5.58
C ARG A 2 -11.54 13.37 -5.88
N THR A 3 -10.56 12.63 -5.38
CA THR A 3 -10.61 11.17 -5.38
C THR A 3 -11.69 10.73 -4.38
N ARG A 4 -12.83 10.27 -4.88
CA ARG A 4 -13.86 9.65 -4.05
C ARG A 4 -13.30 8.33 -3.52
N SER A 5 -13.11 8.27 -2.21
CA SER A 5 -12.97 7.00 -1.51
C SER A 5 -14.22 6.17 -1.79
N VAL A 6 -14.05 5.07 -2.50
CA VAL A 6 -15.14 4.13 -2.74
C VAL A 6 -15.39 3.41 -1.41
N VAL A 7 -16.40 3.86 -0.70
CA VAL A 7 -16.92 3.14 0.46
C VAL A 7 -17.76 1.98 -0.08
N HIS A 8 -17.20 0.79 -0.09
CA HIS A 8 -17.97 -0.43 -0.29
C HIS A 8 -18.75 -0.71 1.00
N ILE A 9 -20.03 -0.31 1.01
CA ILE A 9 -20.97 -0.74 2.04
C ILE A 9 -21.48 -2.11 1.62
N SER A 10 -20.92 -3.15 2.20
CA SER A 10 -21.47 -4.49 2.11
C SER A 10 -22.58 -4.62 3.15
N CYS A 11 -23.82 -4.59 2.68
CA CYS A 11 -25.02 -4.76 3.51
C CYS A 11 -25.15 -6.25 3.88
N GLY A 12 -24.89 -6.57 5.12
CA GLY A 12 -25.07 -7.93 5.66
C GLY A 12 -24.71 -8.02 7.13
N THR A 13 -25.73 -7.88 7.99
CA THR A 13 -25.82 -8.24 9.43
C THR A 13 -24.70 -7.71 10.35
N LEU A 14 -25.11 -6.71 11.18
CA LEU A 14 -24.46 -6.21 12.40
C LEU A 14 -23.08 -5.56 12.23
N ASP A 15 -23.10 -4.30 11.86
CA ASP A 15 -22.22 -3.16 12.26
C ASP A 15 -20.72 -3.41 12.57
N SER A 16 -20.05 -4.26 11.84
CA SER A 16 -18.60 -4.19 11.77
C SER A 16 -18.22 -3.24 10.62
N VAL A 17 -17.99 -1.97 10.93
CA VAL A 17 -17.48 -1.01 9.96
C VAL A 17 -16.04 -1.40 9.64
N THR A 18 -15.86 -2.20 8.60
CA THR A 18 -14.54 -2.56 8.10
C THR A 18 -14.04 -1.46 7.16
N ARG A 19 -12.92 -0.87 7.48
CA ARG A 19 -12.21 0.11 6.65
C ARG A 19 -10.98 -0.52 6.03
N THR A 20 -10.81 -0.31 4.73
CA THR A 20 -9.72 -0.90 3.96
C THR A 20 -8.97 0.18 3.21
N TRP A 21 -7.66 0.18 3.33
CA TRP A 21 -6.75 1.05 2.61
C TRP A 21 -5.81 0.23 1.75
N SER A 22 -5.56 0.68 0.53
CA SER A 22 -4.71 -0.01 -0.42
C SER A 22 -3.97 0.98 -1.33
N THR A 23 -2.87 0.52 -1.91
CA THR A 23 -2.16 1.27 -2.94
C THR A 23 -3.13 1.66 -4.08
N PRO A 24 -3.10 2.91 -4.57
CA PRO A 24 -4.00 3.37 -5.62
C PRO A 24 -3.96 2.49 -6.87
N ALA A 25 -5.12 2.10 -7.38
CA ALA A 25 -5.24 1.27 -8.59
C ALA A 25 -4.53 1.87 -9.82
N PRO A 26 -4.60 3.18 -10.10
CA PRO A 26 -3.92 3.76 -11.25
C PRO A 26 -2.39 3.60 -11.20
N LEU A 27 -1.78 3.63 -10.03
CA LEU A 27 -0.33 3.41 -9.90
C LEU A 27 0.08 1.98 -10.28
N VAL A 28 -0.72 1.00 -9.90
CA VAL A 28 -0.47 -0.40 -10.29
C VAL A 28 -0.70 -0.59 -11.78
N ALA A 29 -1.74 0.02 -12.34
CA ALA A 29 -2.01 -0.03 -13.78
C ALA A 29 -0.87 0.60 -14.60
N THR A 30 -0.37 1.77 -14.19
CA THR A 30 0.77 2.41 -14.87
C THR A 30 2.04 1.59 -14.80
N ALA A 31 2.29 0.90 -13.69
CA ALA A 31 3.43 -0.01 -13.55
C ALA A 31 3.34 -1.21 -14.53
N TRP A 32 2.15 -1.77 -14.71
CA TRP A 32 1.93 -2.83 -15.69
C TRP A 32 2.09 -2.35 -17.14
N VAL A 33 1.56 -1.17 -17.46
CA VAL A 33 1.74 -0.56 -18.79
C VAL A 33 3.23 -0.32 -19.07
N ALA A 34 3.98 0.19 -18.10
CA ALA A 34 5.42 0.38 -18.23
C ALA A 34 6.15 -0.95 -18.43
N ALA A 35 5.79 -2.01 -17.70
CA ALA A 35 6.36 -3.34 -17.87
C ALA A 35 6.14 -3.91 -19.27
N VAL A 36 4.93 -3.76 -19.81
CA VAL A 36 4.61 -4.19 -21.17
C VAL A 36 5.38 -3.39 -22.22
N ALA A 37 5.48 -2.06 -22.05
CA ALA A 37 6.24 -1.21 -22.96
C ALA A 37 7.74 -1.57 -22.98
N LEU A 38 8.33 -1.83 -21.80
CA LEU A 38 9.71 -2.28 -21.68
C LEU A 38 9.93 -3.67 -22.29
N ALA A 39 8.98 -4.59 -22.12
CA ALA A 39 9.04 -5.91 -22.75
C ALA A 39 9.03 -5.80 -24.28
N ALA A 40 8.18 -4.95 -24.83
CA ALA A 40 8.15 -4.69 -26.27
C ALA A 40 9.48 -4.08 -26.75
N ALA A 41 10.04 -3.12 -26.01
CA ALA A 41 11.34 -2.52 -26.32
C ALA A 41 12.48 -3.55 -26.33
N THR A 42 12.44 -4.54 -25.45
CA THR A 42 13.43 -5.64 -25.40
C THR A 42 13.40 -6.46 -26.69
N LEU A 43 12.24 -6.64 -27.30
CA LEU A 43 12.10 -7.41 -28.55
C LEU A 43 12.62 -6.64 -29.78
N ILE A 44 12.61 -5.31 -29.73
CA ILE A 44 13.00 -4.42 -30.84
C ILE A 44 14.51 -4.05 -30.75
N ALA A 45 15.13 -4.24 -29.59
CA ALA A 45 16.53 -3.91 -29.39
C ALA A 45 17.45 -4.76 -30.28
N ASP A 46 18.31 -4.10 -31.05
CA ASP A 46 19.20 -4.76 -32.03
C ASP A 46 20.51 -5.24 -31.40
N ASP A 47 20.95 -4.63 -30.30
CA ASP A 47 22.18 -4.99 -29.62
C ASP A 47 21.94 -5.89 -28.39
N ASN A 48 22.85 -6.84 -28.18
CA ASN A 48 22.73 -7.80 -27.08
C ASN A 48 22.87 -7.16 -25.70
N ALA A 49 23.72 -6.14 -25.56
CA ALA A 49 23.91 -5.45 -24.28
C ALA A 49 22.68 -4.62 -23.88
N GLY A 50 22.11 -3.87 -24.83
CA GLY A 50 20.88 -3.13 -24.62
C GLY A 50 19.69 -4.04 -24.31
N ARG A 51 19.58 -5.16 -25.04
CA ARG A 51 18.53 -6.17 -24.81
C ARG A 51 18.60 -6.74 -23.39
N LEU A 52 19.81 -7.06 -22.90
CA LEU A 52 20.01 -7.55 -21.55
C LEU A 52 19.62 -6.52 -20.50
N LEU A 53 20.01 -5.27 -20.70
CA LEU A 53 19.74 -4.17 -19.76
C LEU A 53 18.25 -3.86 -19.68
N ILE A 54 17.58 -3.74 -20.81
CA ILE A 54 16.13 -3.48 -20.88
C ILE A 54 15.35 -4.68 -20.33
N GLY A 55 15.80 -5.91 -20.63
CA GLY A 55 15.20 -7.12 -20.09
C GLY A 55 15.27 -7.20 -18.58
N LEU A 56 16.42 -6.82 -17.99
CA LEU A 56 16.57 -6.76 -16.54
C LEU A 56 15.66 -5.69 -15.91
N ALA A 57 15.58 -4.51 -16.53
CA ALA A 57 14.67 -3.45 -16.10
C ALA A 57 13.20 -3.90 -16.20
N THR A 58 12.82 -4.62 -17.26
CA THR A 58 11.48 -5.19 -17.42
C THR A 58 11.14 -6.16 -16.30
N LEU A 59 12.05 -7.06 -15.94
CA LEU A 59 11.86 -8.00 -14.84
C LEU A 59 11.68 -7.27 -13.50
N LEU A 60 12.47 -6.23 -13.25
CA LEU A 60 12.35 -5.43 -12.02
C LEU A 60 11.01 -4.73 -11.94
N VAL A 61 10.58 -4.06 -13.01
CA VAL A 61 9.29 -3.34 -13.03
C VAL A 61 8.12 -4.33 -12.93
N ALA A 62 8.18 -5.46 -13.63
CA ALA A 62 7.15 -6.51 -13.53
C ALA A 62 7.08 -7.10 -12.12
N TYR A 63 8.20 -7.32 -11.48
CA TYR A 63 8.25 -7.78 -10.09
C TYR A 63 7.59 -6.79 -9.13
N LEU A 64 7.91 -5.49 -9.26
CA LEU A 64 7.31 -4.45 -8.42
C LEU A 64 5.79 -4.32 -8.68
N ALA A 65 5.36 -4.42 -9.94
CA ALA A 65 3.95 -4.38 -10.31
C ALA A 65 3.18 -5.58 -9.75
N ALA A 66 3.74 -6.78 -9.86
CA ALA A 66 3.17 -8.00 -9.30
C ALA A 66 3.07 -7.91 -7.76
N PHE A 67 4.15 -7.45 -7.13
CA PHE A 67 4.15 -7.23 -5.68
C PHE A 67 3.07 -6.25 -5.23
N ALA A 68 2.97 -5.09 -5.89
CA ALA A 68 1.93 -4.10 -5.59
C ALA A 68 0.52 -4.65 -5.81
N SER A 69 0.32 -5.56 -6.77
CA SER A 69 -0.96 -6.21 -7.04
C SER A 69 -1.34 -7.24 -5.97
N LEU A 70 -0.38 -8.08 -5.55
CA LEU A 70 -0.62 -9.19 -4.61
C LEU A 70 -0.75 -8.71 -3.16
N ALA A 71 -0.07 -7.63 -2.80
CA ALA A 71 -0.09 -7.09 -1.44
C ALA A 71 -1.31 -6.20 -1.13
N ARG A 72 -2.35 -6.25 -1.93
CA ARG A 72 -3.61 -5.50 -1.71
C ARG A 72 -4.66 -6.37 -0.99
N PRO A 73 -5.46 -5.78 -0.08
CA PRO A 73 -5.32 -4.49 0.60
C PRO A 73 -4.18 -4.48 1.62
N ARG A 74 -3.51 -3.33 1.81
CA ARG A 74 -2.38 -3.21 2.74
C ARG A 74 -2.79 -3.14 4.19
N LEU A 75 -3.85 -2.41 4.47
CA LEU A 75 -4.36 -2.19 5.82
C LEU A 75 -5.87 -2.39 5.83
N THR A 76 -6.34 -3.20 6.74
CA THR A 76 -7.76 -3.38 7.03
C THR A 76 -7.98 -3.16 8.52
N ALA A 77 -8.94 -2.33 8.88
CA ALA A 77 -9.33 -2.08 10.26
C ALA A 77 -10.78 -2.47 10.47
N ASP A 78 -11.04 -3.20 11.52
CA ASP A 78 -12.37 -3.57 11.97
C ASP A 78 -12.51 -3.43 13.50
N ALA A 79 -13.66 -3.79 14.03
CA ALA A 79 -13.91 -3.71 15.47
C ALA A 79 -13.00 -4.61 16.32
N SER A 80 -12.44 -5.67 15.74
CA SER A 80 -11.57 -6.65 16.42
C SER A 80 -10.10 -6.23 16.44
N GLY A 81 -9.66 -5.46 15.45
CA GLY A 81 -8.26 -5.04 15.33
C GLY A 81 -7.86 -4.57 13.93
N LEU A 82 -6.58 -4.60 13.70
CA LEU A 82 -5.94 -4.24 12.44
C LEU A 82 -5.37 -5.48 11.77
N VAL A 83 -5.55 -5.56 10.46
CA VAL A 83 -4.89 -6.56 9.62
C VAL A 83 -3.98 -5.85 8.64
N VAL A 84 -2.69 -6.10 8.74
CA VAL A 84 -1.68 -5.54 7.85
C VAL A 84 -1.15 -6.64 6.94
N ARG A 85 -1.29 -6.44 5.65
CA ARG A 85 -0.72 -7.31 4.63
C ARG A 85 0.68 -6.83 4.24
N GLY A 86 1.68 -7.59 4.63
CA GLY A 86 3.06 -7.41 4.22
C GLY A 86 3.42 -8.25 2.99
N PHE A 87 4.70 -8.24 2.63
CA PHE A 87 5.23 -8.98 1.49
C PHE A 87 5.11 -10.50 1.65
N ALA A 88 5.49 -11.02 2.81
CA ALA A 88 5.57 -12.46 3.06
C ALA A 88 4.54 -12.96 4.09
N SER A 89 3.86 -12.05 4.80
CA SER A 89 2.97 -12.42 5.88
C SER A 89 1.83 -11.42 6.06
N THR A 90 0.70 -11.95 6.54
CA THR A 90 -0.41 -11.14 7.02
C THR A 90 -0.33 -11.12 8.53
N THR A 91 -0.29 -9.95 9.13
CA THR A 91 -0.20 -9.75 10.58
C THR A 91 -1.53 -9.21 11.08
N GLN A 92 -2.11 -9.91 12.04
CA GLN A 92 -3.29 -9.45 12.78
C GLN A 92 -2.83 -8.78 14.07
N LEU A 93 -3.29 -7.57 14.30
CA LEU A 93 -2.91 -6.74 15.43
C LEU A 93 -4.18 -6.35 16.19
N PRO A 94 -4.45 -6.96 17.35
CA PRO A 94 -5.60 -6.57 18.17
C PRO A 94 -5.40 -5.16 18.73
N TRP A 95 -6.48 -4.43 18.93
CA TRP A 95 -6.46 -3.02 19.35
C TRP A 95 -5.68 -2.77 20.67
N HIS A 96 -5.67 -3.74 21.57
CA HIS A 96 -4.98 -3.60 22.87
C HIS A 96 -3.45 -3.68 22.75
N GLU A 97 -2.91 -4.24 21.66
CA GLU A 97 -1.47 -4.39 21.43
C GLU A 97 -0.89 -3.32 20.49
N VAL A 98 -1.75 -2.56 19.82
CA VAL A 98 -1.32 -1.59 18.80
C VAL A 98 -1.36 -0.17 19.31
N LYS A 99 -0.24 0.52 19.15
CA LYS A 99 -0.15 1.97 19.29
C LYS A 99 -0.03 2.60 17.91
N VAL A 100 -1.01 3.42 17.55
CA VAL A 100 -1.01 4.18 16.30
C VAL A 100 -0.28 5.50 16.55
N LYS A 101 0.81 5.72 15.83
CA LYS A 101 1.59 6.96 15.88
C LYS A 101 1.69 7.57 14.49
N LEU A 102 1.50 8.87 14.42
CA LEU A 102 1.75 9.64 13.21
C LEU A 102 3.14 10.26 13.32
N GLN A 103 4.03 9.90 12.43
CA GLN A 103 5.38 10.44 12.36
C GLN A 103 5.51 11.39 11.18
N THR A 104 5.96 12.60 11.46
CA THR A 104 6.27 13.57 10.41
C THR A 104 7.78 13.65 10.26
N THR A 105 8.27 13.29 9.09
CA THR A 105 9.69 13.37 8.76
C THR A 105 9.90 14.38 7.65
N ARG A 106 10.82 15.32 7.87
CA ARG A 106 11.20 16.31 6.86
C ARG A 106 12.42 15.81 6.09
N ARG A 107 12.21 15.48 4.81
CA ARG A 107 13.29 15.11 3.89
C ARG A 107 13.28 16.01 2.66
N LEU A 108 14.44 16.55 2.28
CA LEU A 108 14.63 17.39 1.08
C LEU A 108 13.64 18.58 0.98
N GLY A 109 13.34 19.21 2.13
CA GLY A 109 12.42 20.34 2.17
C GLY A 109 10.93 19.98 2.09
N ARG A 110 10.59 18.70 2.01
CA ARG A 110 9.20 18.19 2.01
C ARG A 110 8.89 17.47 3.32
N GLU A 111 7.73 17.75 3.87
CA GLU A 111 7.19 17.01 5.00
C GLU A 111 6.53 15.74 4.48
N GLN A 112 7.00 14.60 4.96
CA GLN A 112 6.39 13.30 4.73
C GLN A 112 5.80 12.78 6.03
N GLN A 113 4.52 12.50 6.01
CA GLN A 113 3.84 11.85 7.11
C GLN A 113 3.82 10.35 6.85
N THR A 114 4.14 9.59 7.87
CA THR A 114 4.08 8.14 7.89
C THR A 114 3.26 7.68 9.08
N LEU A 115 2.49 6.62 8.88
CA LEU A 115 1.71 5.98 9.93
C LEU A 115 2.54 4.84 10.51
N GLU A 116 2.90 4.94 11.77
CA GLU A 116 3.60 3.90 12.50
C GLU A 116 2.61 3.13 13.37
N LEU A 117 2.56 1.83 13.16
CA LEU A 117 1.83 0.89 14.00
C LEU A 117 2.85 0.15 14.86
N ASP A 118 2.91 0.53 16.12
CA ASP A 118 3.82 -0.03 17.10
C ASP A 118 3.09 -1.13 17.87
N ALA A 119 3.49 -2.36 17.65
CA ALA A 119 3.05 -3.53 18.41
C ALA A 119 4.25 -4.08 19.18
N GLU A 120 4.01 -4.79 20.29
CA GLU A 120 5.06 -5.23 21.23
C GLU A 120 6.30 -5.86 20.57
N ASP A 121 6.11 -6.62 19.48
CA ASP A 121 7.20 -7.32 18.77
C ASP A 121 7.48 -6.77 17.37
N ARG A 122 6.70 -5.80 16.88
CA ARG A 122 6.79 -5.35 15.48
C ARG A 122 6.44 -3.87 15.33
N LEU A 123 7.27 -3.20 14.56
CA LEU A 123 6.99 -1.85 14.06
C LEU A 123 6.64 -1.93 12.59
N VAL A 124 5.43 -1.51 12.23
CA VAL A 124 4.99 -1.42 10.84
C VAL A 124 4.86 0.04 10.46
N VAL A 125 5.61 0.45 9.43
CA VAL A 125 5.57 1.81 8.89
C VAL A 125 4.82 1.79 7.58
N LEU A 126 3.76 2.57 7.49
CA LEU A 126 2.93 2.69 6.29
C LEU A 126 3.04 4.12 5.75
N THR A 127 3.32 4.21 4.46
CA THR A 127 3.42 5.47 3.75
C THR A 127 2.09 5.83 3.09
N ARG A 128 1.97 7.08 2.62
CA ARG A 128 0.83 7.52 1.83
C ARG A 128 0.59 6.65 0.59
N LEU A 129 1.65 6.12 -0.03
CA LEU A 129 1.54 5.23 -1.19
C LEU A 129 0.96 3.87 -0.82
N ASP A 130 1.31 3.35 0.36
CA ASP A 130 0.78 2.07 0.85
C ASP A 130 -0.70 2.16 1.22
N LEU A 131 -1.10 3.29 1.79
CA LEU A 131 -2.46 3.53 2.26
C LEU A 131 -3.40 4.01 1.14
N GLY A 132 -2.88 4.66 0.10
CA GLY A 132 -3.68 5.34 -0.91
C GLY A 132 -4.48 6.54 -0.39
N ALA A 133 -4.20 6.97 0.84
CA ALA A 133 -4.84 8.07 1.53
C ALA A 133 -3.83 8.82 2.40
N ASP A 134 -4.21 9.98 2.91
CA ASP A 134 -3.36 10.75 3.82
C ASP A 134 -3.20 10.01 5.15
N PRO A 135 -1.96 9.78 5.63
CA PRO A 135 -1.72 9.10 6.90
C PRO A 135 -2.40 9.76 8.11
N GLU A 136 -2.57 11.07 8.11
CA GLU A 136 -3.27 11.82 9.15
C GLU A 136 -4.77 11.48 9.17
N GLU A 137 -5.41 11.44 8.00
CA GLU A 137 -6.81 11.04 7.85
C GLU A 137 -7.03 9.60 8.32
N VAL A 138 -6.13 8.69 7.90
CA VAL A 138 -6.17 7.28 8.31
C VAL A 138 -6.00 7.14 9.82
N ALA A 139 -5.05 7.85 10.41
CA ALA A 139 -4.84 7.86 11.86
C ALA A 139 -6.10 8.33 12.61
N GLY A 140 -6.78 9.37 12.12
CA GLY A 140 -8.04 9.85 12.69
C GLY A 140 -9.15 8.79 12.65
N VAL A 141 -9.30 8.08 11.53
CA VAL A 141 -10.27 6.99 11.40
C VAL A 141 -9.93 5.82 12.34
N LEU A 142 -8.65 5.45 12.44
CA LEU A 142 -8.21 4.38 13.33
C LEU A 142 -8.46 4.72 14.81
N HIS A 143 -8.25 5.97 15.20
CA HIS A 143 -8.59 6.43 16.56
C HIS A 143 -10.09 6.39 16.83
N ALA A 144 -10.92 6.67 15.82
CA ALA A 144 -12.38 6.59 15.94
C ALA A 144 -12.91 5.15 16.00
N LEU A 145 -12.22 4.19 15.36
CA LEU A 145 -12.58 2.77 15.37
C LEU A 145 -12.08 2.03 16.63
N ARG A 146 -11.12 2.61 17.32
CA ARG A 146 -10.59 2.02 18.56
C ARG A 146 -11.66 2.05 19.64
N PRO A 147 -12.01 0.90 20.22
CA PRO A 147 -12.99 0.83 21.29
C PRO A 147 -12.53 1.49 22.59
#